data_fda82cb153060739b9c64f33e8d49958
#
_entry.id   fda82cb153060739b9c64f33e8d49958
#
_cell.length_a   1.000
_cell.length_b   1.000
_cell.length_c   1.000
_cell.angle_alpha   90.00
_cell.angle_beta   90.00
_cell.angle_gamma   90.00
#
_symmetry.space_group_name_H-M   'P 1'
#
loop_
_entity.id
_entity.type
_entity.pdbx_description
1 polymer ?
#
loop_
_entity_poly.entity_id
_entity_poly.type
_entity_poly.pdbx_seq_one_letter_code
_entity_poly.pdbx_strand_id
1 'polypeptide(L)' 'MNSEKKVFDFRGMQCPIPILETSKAIKTIEVGGVIKVLANDPAAKSDLQAWSKRTGHQLLEINDKEGFVEFLLKRDH' A
#
# COMPACT_ATOMS: atom_id res chain seq x y z
N MET A 1 -4.50 -18.69 -12.47
CA MET A 1 -3.80 -18.48 -12.29
C MET A 1 -3.07 -17.39 -12.21
N ASN A 2 -3.43 -16.49 -12.28
CA ASN A 2 -2.71 -15.35 -12.31
C ASN A 2 -2.39 -14.86 -10.95
N SER A 3 -1.16 -14.84 -10.62
CA SER A 3 -0.76 -14.41 -9.30
C SER A 3 -0.05 -13.08 -9.34
N GLU A 4 -0.19 -12.36 -10.42
CA GLU A 4 0.47 -11.07 -10.52
C GLU A 4 -0.13 -10.08 -9.55
N LYS A 5 0.75 -9.35 -8.87
CA LYS A 5 0.33 -8.30 -7.97
C LYS A 5 0.12 -7.03 -8.75
N LYS A 6 -0.92 -6.29 -8.41
CA LYS A 6 -1.11 -4.97 -8.98
C LYS A 6 -0.15 -4.00 -8.32
N VAL A 7 0.45 -3.15 -9.13
CA VAL A 7 1.38 -2.14 -8.65
C VAL A 7 0.73 -0.77 -8.78
N PHE A 8 0.73 -0.02 -7.69
CA PHE A 8 0.18 1.33 -7.66
C PHE A 8 1.30 2.29 -7.32
N ASP A 9 1.60 3.18 -8.24
CA ASP A 9 2.71 4.10 -8.09
C ASP A 9 2.18 5.44 -7.58
N PHE A 10 2.37 5.67 -6.29
CA PHE A 10 1.93 6.91 -5.65
C PHE A 10 3.10 7.82 -5.33
N ARG A 11 4.23 7.61 -5.99
CA ARG A 11 5.38 8.51 -5.81
C ARG A 11 5.01 9.90 -6.29
N GLY A 12 5.48 10.89 -5.57
CA GLY A 12 5.13 12.28 -5.88
C GLY A 12 3.89 12.77 -5.18
N MET A 13 3.11 11.87 -4.59
CA MET A 13 1.94 12.25 -3.82
C MET A 13 2.31 12.49 -2.37
N GLN A 14 1.64 13.45 -1.74
CA GLN A 14 1.93 13.81 -0.36
C GLN A 14 0.76 13.41 0.54
N CYS A 15 1.07 13.13 1.80
CA CYS A 15 0.07 12.84 2.80
C CYS A 15 -1.02 13.90 2.80
N PRO A 16 -2.31 13.53 2.83
CA PRO A 16 -2.82 12.17 3.08
C PRO A 16 -3.18 11.42 1.79
N ILE A 17 -2.75 11.86 0.63
CA ILE A 17 -3.17 11.28 -0.65
C ILE A 17 -2.80 9.81 -0.79
N PRO A 18 -1.54 9.37 -0.44
CA PRO A 18 -1.22 7.95 -0.57
C PRO A 18 -2.17 7.06 0.22
N ILE A 19 -2.59 7.49 1.41
CA ILE A 19 -3.50 6.72 2.24
C ILE A 19 -4.88 6.60 1.57
N LEU A 20 -5.37 7.70 1.04
CA LEU A 20 -6.67 7.71 0.39
C LEU A 20 -6.65 6.83 -0.86
N GLU A 21 -5.57 6.92 -1.64
CA GLU A 21 -5.45 6.11 -2.86
C GLU A 21 -5.25 4.63 -2.52
N THR A 22 -4.54 4.33 -1.44
CA THR A 22 -4.36 2.95 -1.00
C THR A 22 -5.71 2.35 -0.61
N SER A 23 -6.55 3.12 0.07
CA SER A 23 -7.89 2.63 0.45
C SER A 23 -8.73 2.31 -0.78
N LYS A 24 -8.60 3.09 -1.85
CA LYS A 24 -9.29 2.79 -3.09
C LYS A 24 -8.68 1.58 -3.78
N ALA A 25 -7.35 1.52 -3.82
CA ALA A 25 -6.65 0.47 -4.52
C ALA A 25 -6.94 -0.91 -3.95
N ILE A 26 -6.99 -1.02 -2.62
CA ILE A 26 -7.20 -2.30 -1.98
C ILE A 26 -8.57 -2.89 -2.32
N LYS A 27 -9.53 -2.03 -2.66
CA LYS A 27 -10.87 -2.48 -3.01
C LYS A 27 -10.97 -2.98 -4.45
N THR A 28 -9.93 -2.78 -5.25
CA THR A 28 -9.93 -3.22 -6.64
C THR A 28 -9.50 -4.67 -6.79
N ILE A 29 -9.05 -5.31 -5.73
CA ILE A 29 -8.59 -6.70 -5.77
C ILE A 29 -9.49 -7.56 -4.90
N GLU A 30 -9.35 -8.88 -5.09
CA GLU A 30 -10.13 -9.83 -4.31
C GLU A 30 -9.59 -9.92 -2.89
N VAL A 31 -10.45 -10.34 -1.98
CA VAL A 31 -10.03 -10.65 -0.61
C VAL A 31 -8.95 -11.73 -0.69
N GLY A 32 -7.87 -11.50 0.04
CA GLY A 32 -6.71 -12.39 -0.01
C GLY A 32 -5.68 -11.97 -1.05
N GLY A 33 -6.03 -11.03 -1.92
CA GLY A 33 -5.08 -10.52 -2.90
C GLY A 33 -4.09 -9.55 -2.29
N VAL A 34 -3.02 -9.31 -3.03
CA VAL A 34 -1.92 -8.45 -2.57
C VAL A 34 -1.68 -7.36 -3.60
N ILE A 35 -1.46 -6.15 -3.12
CA ILE A 35 -1.04 -5.04 -3.99
C ILE A 35 0.34 -4.55 -3.56
N LYS A 36 1.03 -3.93 -4.50
CA LYS A 36 2.30 -3.27 -4.23
C LYS A 36 2.08 -1.78 -4.39
N VAL A 37 2.46 -1.02 -3.38
CA VAL A 37 2.31 0.44 -3.38
C VAL A 37 3.68 1.05 -3.30
N LEU A 38 3.95 2.02 -4.16
CA LEU A 38 5.21 2.77 -4.15
C LEU A 38 4.91 4.18 -3.68
N ALA A 39 5.67 4.66 -2.70
CA ALA A 39 5.47 6.01 -2.18
C ALA A 39 6.81 6.58 -1.74
N ASN A 40 6.95 7.89 -1.84
CA ASN A 40 8.18 8.53 -1.39
C ASN A 40 7.90 9.68 -0.43
N ASP A 41 6.69 9.77 0.08
CA ASP A 41 6.37 10.73 1.13
C ASP A 41 6.99 10.25 2.45
N PRO A 42 7.69 11.13 3.20
CA PRO A 42 8.33 10.70 4.45
C PRO A 42 7.38 10.10 5.47
N ALA A 43 6.11 10.48 5.44
CA ALA A 43 5.12 9.98 6.39
C ALA A 43 4.50 8.66 5.96
N ALA A 44 4.82 8.14 4.77
CA ALA A 44 4.13 6.98 4.22
C ALA A 44 4.25 5.74 5.10
N LYS A 45 5.44 5.50 5.67
CA LYS A 45 5.62 4.31 6.51
C LYS A 45 4.70 4.32 7.71
N SER A 46 4.71 5.41 8.48
CA SER A 46 3.87 5.47 9.67
C SER A 46 2.40 5.53 9.30
N ASP A 47 2.07 6.23 8.21
CA ASP A 47 0.69 6.34 7.78
C ASP A 47 0.12 4.99 7.36
N LEU A 48 0.89 4.20 6.61
CA LEU A 48 0.40 2.89 6.16
C LEU A 48 0.37 1.88 7.28
N GLN A 49 1.28 1.99 8.25
CA GLN A 49 1.21 1.14 9.43
C GLN A 49 -0.05 1.43 10.24
N ALA A 50 -0.38 2.70 10.42
CA ALA A 50 -1.61 3.08 11.11
C ALA A 50 -2.84 2.67 10.32
N TRP A 51 -2.79 2.83 9.00
CA TRP A 51 -3.88 2.44 8.11
C TRP A 51 -4.15 0.94 8.23
N SER A 52 -3.09 0.13 8.24
CA SER A 52 -3.22 -1.32 8.37
C SER A 52 -3.92 -1.69 9.67
N LYS A 53 -3.53 -1.07 10.77
CA LYS A 53 -4.16 -1.35 12.05
C LYS A 53 -5.61 -0.91 12.08
N ARG A 54 -5.91 0.24 11.48
CA ARG A 54 -7.26 0.78 11.52
C ARG A 54 -8.22 -0.03 10.65
N THR A 55 -7.76 -0.47 9.49
CA THR A 55 -8.62 -1.14 8.53
C THR A 55 -8.65 -2.65 8.69
N GLY A 56 -7.64 -3.23 9.31
CA GLY A 56 -7.53 -4.68 9.44
C GLY A 56 -6.86 -5.34 8.25
N HIS A 57 -6.54 -4.60 7.20
CA HIS A 57 -5.78 -5.16 6.09
C HIS A 57 -4.32 -5.30 6.50
N GLN A 58 -3.63 -6.27 5.94
CA GLN A 58 -2.28 -6.59 6.40
C GLN A 58 -1.21 -5.85 5.62
N LEU A 59 -0.26 -5.27 6.34
CA LEU A 59 0.94 -4.70 5.74
C LEU A 59 2.00 -5.80 5.84
N LEU A 60 2.28 -6.45 4.71
CA LEU A 60 3.13 -7.62 4.70
C LEU A 60 4.61 -7.28 4.72
N GLU A 61 5.01 -6.29 3.92
CA GLU A 61 6.42 -5.92 3.79
C GLU A 61 6.56 -4.44 3.57
N ILE A 62 7.66 -3.91 4.06
CA ILE A 62 8.09 -2.55 3.77
C ILE A 62 9.53 -2.67 3.30
N ASN A 63 9.76 -2.29 2.04
CA ASN A 63 11.10 -2.39 1.44
C ASN A 63 11.59 -1.02 1.06
N ASP A 64 12.67 -0.58 1.71
CA ASP A 64 13.29 0.70 1.36
C ASP A 64 14.03 0.56 0.06
N LYS A 65 13.73 1.43 -0.87
CA LYS A 65 14.40 1.51 -2.16
C LYS A 65 15.09 2.86 -2.27
N GLU A 66 15.85 3.02 -3.32
CA GLU A 66 16.53 4.28 -3.54
C GLU A 66 15.52 5.32 -3.99
N GLY A 67 15.25 6.29 -3.12
CA GLY A 67 14.34 7.38 -3.44
C GLY A 67 12.87 7.11 -3.19
N PHE A 68 12.50 5.90 -2.75
CA PHE A 68 11.10 5.59 -2.45
C PHE A 68 11.01 4.35 -1.58
N VAL A 69 9.81 4.03 -1.16
CA VAL A 69 9.56 2.85 -0.34
C VAL A 69 8.47 2.02 -1.02
N GLU A 70 8.67 0.70 -1.02
CA GLU A 70 7.73 -0.25 -1.59
C GLU A 70 7.01 -0.96 -0.46
N PHE A 71 5.67 -0.99 -0.56
CA PHE A 71 4.84 -1.63 0.45
C PHE A 71 4.05 -2.76 -0.18
N LEU A 72 3.97 -3.90 0.50
CA LEU A 72 3.10 -4.99 0.09
C LEU A 72 1.95 -5.07 1.07
N LEU A 73 0.74 -4.99 0.55
CA LEU A 73 -0.47 -4.93 1.36
C LEU A 73 -1.42 -6.03 0.91
N LYS A 74 -2.01 -6.72 1.87
CA LYS A 74 -2.94 -7.81 1.59
C LYS A 74 -4.34 -7.40 2.02
N ARG A 75 -5.30 -7.62 1.13
CA ARG A 75 -6.69 -7.36 1.45
C ARG A 75 -7.22 -8.49 2.33
N ASP A 76 -7.67 -8.15 3.53
CA ASP A 76 -8.07 -9.15 4.50
C ASP A 76 -9.59 -9.37 4.55
N HIS A 77 -10.35 -8.43 4.07
CA HIS A 77 -11.81 -8.58 4.08
C HIS A 77 -12.50 -7.68 3.07
#